data_11fd3bc60b57f68b3ded9e51a5545b1b
#
_entry.id   11fd3bc60b57f68b3ded9e51a5545b1b
#
_cell.length_a   1.000
_cell.length_b   1.000
_cell.length_c   1.000
_cell.angle_alpha   90.00
_cell.angle_beta   90.00
_cell.angle_gamma   90.00
#
_symmetry.space_group_name_H-M   'P 1'
#
loop_
_entity.id
_entity.type
_entity.pdbx_description
1 polymer ?
#
loop_
_entity_poly.entity_id
_entity_poly.type
_entity_poly.pdbx_seq_one_letter_code
_entity_poly.pdbx_strand_id
1 'polypeptide(L)'
;MRTIIGLLIVTALVVAGAWYLQHLVGSIALQVGSIVVQAPLSVAVLAVLAFVGTLYLLFRVTSLLLGFGKSFRIRSERTLRRRGDEAVTNVLLALAAREGADAKREAAKARRLLGDTPQTLLLAAYAGSVAGDEASATDAFEKLSTRKDAAFLGLRGLLGQAVAREDWSRANELAKQAERAHPGASWIRAERTNLAMRTGDWQEALLLSRDGAPHAALAAAAADAETDPGKAHRLAKDAFKRDPSLTAAAL
;
A
#
# COMPACT_ATOMS: atom_id res chain seq x y z
N MET A 1 5.61 31.57 24.76
CA MET A 1 5.43 32.23 26.06
C MET A 1 6.13 31.52 27.21
N ARG A 2 5.94 30.23 27.44
CA ARG A 2 6.62 29.48 28.55
C ARG A 2 8.17 29.54 28.53
N THR A 3 8.78 29.67 27.36
CA THR A 3 10.25 29.75 27.21
C THR A 3 10.79 31.13 27.57
N ILE A 4 10.07 32.20 27.28
CA ILE A 4 10.44 33.57 27.62
C ILE A 4 10.37 33.78 29.14
N ILE A 5 9.31 33.23 29.76
CA ILE A 5 9.14 33.26 31.21
C ILE A 5 10.27 32.50 31.93
N GLY A 6 10.65 31.32 31.41
CA GLY A 6 11.78 30.56 31.96
C GLY A 6 13.13 31.31 31.87
N LEU A 7 13.37 32.01 30.77
CA LEU A 7 14.57 32.84 30.59
C LEU A 7 14.59 34.02 31.57
N LEU A 8 13.44 34.70 31.72
CA LEU A 8 13.32 35.82 32.69
C LEU A 8 13.54 35.37 34.12
N ILE A 9 13.02 34.20 34.50
CA ILE A 9 13.21 33.66 35.86
C ILE A 9 14.69 33.32 36.11
N VAL A 10 15.35 32.68 35.16
CA VAL A 10 16.80 32.34 35.28
C VAL A 10 17.64 33.62 35.33
N THR A 11 17.34 34.61 34.50
CA THR A 11 18.07 35.90 34.53
C THR A 11 17.85 36.65 35.86
N ALA A 12 16.61 36.66 36.36
CA ALA A 12 16.30 37.28 37.64
C ALA A 12 16.99 36.58 38.83
N LEU A 13 17.10 35.23 38.80
CA LEU A 13 17.80 34.42 39.81
C LEU A 13 19.30 34.67 39.78
N VAL A 14 19.91 34.82 38.58
CA VAL A 14 21.33 35.15 38.43
C VAL A 14 21.62 36.54 38.94
N VAL A 15 20.78 37.54 38.63
CA VAL A 15 20.95 38.90 39.10
C VAL A 15 20.75 39.03 40.62
N ALA A 16 19.72 38.37 41.17
CA ALA A 16 19.50 38.31 42.62
C ALA A 16 20.63 37.61 43.37
N GLY A 17 21.14 36.51 42.83
CA GLY A 17 22.32 35.78 43.36
C GLY A 17 23.57 36.61 43.33
N ALA A 18 23.83 37.36 42.25
CA ALA A 18 24.99 38.28 42.14
C ALA A 18 24.91 39.43 43.15
N TRP A 19 23.70 39.99 43.35
CA TRP A 19 23.46 41.04 44.33
C TRP A 19 23.68 40.56 45.79
N TYR A 20 23.21 39.35 46.12
CA TYR A 20 23.41 38.76 47.44
C TYR A 20 24.86 38.42 47.72
N LEU A 21 25.62 37.99 46.72
CA LEU A 21 27.04 37.64 46.82
C LEU A 21 27.98 38.85 46.96
N GLN A 22 27.56 40.05 46.60
CA GLN A 22 28.34 41.30 46.83
C GLN A 22 28.52 41.61 48.32
N HIS A 23 27.69 41.08 49.19
CA HIS A 23 27.76 41.28 50.64
C HIS A 23 28.62 40.24 51.37
N LEU A 24 29.11 39.21 50.68
CA LEU A 24 30.00 38.17 51.24
C LEU A 24 31.47 38.57 51.03
N VAL A 25 32.11 38.97 52.11
CA VAL A 25 33.54 39.30 52.12
C VAL A 25 34.35 38.01 52.18
N GLY A 26 34.89 37.56 51.05
CA GLY A 26 35.80 36.40 50.98
C GLY A 26 36.66 36.47 49.71
N SER A 27 37.92 36.11 49.77
CA SER A 27 38.81 35.95 48.61
C SER A 27 39.25 34.50 48.51
N ILE A 28 39.12 33.92 47.29
CA ILE A 28 39.64 32.59 46.94
C ILE A 28 40.97 32.81 46.20
N ALA A 29 42.09 32.23 46.74
CA ALA A 29 43.36 32.16 46.07
C ALA A 29 43.44 30.79 45.32
N LEU A 30 43.35 30.80 43.99
CA LEU A 30 43.63 29.63 43.16
C LEU A 30 45.03 29.65 42.68
N GLN A 31 45.86 28.68 43.11
CA GLN A 31 47.21 28.48 42.67
C GLN A 31 47.28 27.43 41.59
N VAL A 32 47.53 27.85 40.37
CA VAL A 32 47.78 26.98 39.24
C VAL A 32 49.21 27.13 38.77
N GLY A 33 50.08 26.22 39.22
CA GLY A 33 51.50 26.29 38.95
C GLY A 33 52.18 27.50 39.62
N SER A 34 52.88 28.36 38.88
CA SER A 34 53.58 29.55 39.38
C SER A 34 52.72 30.82 39.41
N ILE A 35 51.47 30.77 39.03
CA ILE A 35 50.53 31.91 38.91
C ILE A 35 49.51 31.83 40.04
N VAL A 36 49.51 32.86 40.92
CA VAL A 36 48.52 33.02 41.98
C VAL A 36 47.47 34.02 41.50
N VAL A 37 46.26 33.54 41.13
CA VAL A 37 45.17 34.41 40.80
C VAL A 37 44.29 34.61 42.03
N GLN A 38 44.32 35.82 42.57
CA GLN A 38 43.43 36.25 43.65
C GLN A 38 42.19 36.87 43.02
N ALA A 39 41.04 36.17 43.07
CA ALA A 39 39.78 36.71 42.64
C ALA A 39 38.82 36.82 43.83
N PRO A 40 38.05 37.91 43.97
CA PRO A 40 36.99 37.95 44.97
C PRO A 40 35.97 36.82 44.72
N LEU A 41 35.51 36.19 45.80
CA LEU A 41 34.58 35.06 45.76
C LEU A 41 33.38 35.29 44.86
N SER A 42 32.88 36.54 44.83
CA SER A 42 31.77 36.97 43.99
C SER A 42 32.04 36.80 42.50
N VAL A 43 33.27 37.06 42.01
CA VAL A 43 33.64 36.93 40.60
C VAL A 43 33.73 35.42 40.20
N ALA A 44 34.26 34.57 41.06
CA ALA A 44 34.34 33.14 40.80
C ALA A 44 32.96 32.50 40.71
N VAL A 45 32.03 32.84 41.59
CA VAL A 45 30.65 32.34 41.56
C VAL A 45 29.90 32.85 40.35
N LEU A 46 30.10 34.13 39.97
CA LEU A 46 29.51 34.71 38.77
C LEU A 46 29.99 34.00 37.49
N ALA A 47 31.28 33.67 37.41
CA ALA A 47 31.86 32.92 36.30
C ALA A 47 31.26 31.50 36.17
N VAL A 48 31.08 30.79 37.30
CA VAL A 48 30.43 29.46 37.30
C VAL A 48 28.96 29.54 36.90
N LEU A 49 28.23 30.52 37.41
CA LEU A 49 26.81 30.72 37.03
C LEU A 49 26.66 31.09 35.55
N ALA A 50 27.54 31.96 35.03
CA ALA A 50 27.54 32.28 33.59
C ALA A 50 27.87 31.07 32.72
N PHE A 51 28.84 30.24 33.16
CA PHE A 51 29.20 28.99 32.45
C PHE A 51 28.04 28.00 32.42
N VAL A 52 27.40 27.73 33.57
CA VAL A 52 26.22 26.83 33.65
C VAL A 52 25.07 27.39 32.85
N GLY A 53 24.79 28.68 32.88
CA GLY A 53 23.78 29.34 32.08
C GLY A 53 24.02 29.21 30.57
N THR A 54 25.28 29.38 30.15
CA THR A 54 25.67 29.19 28.74
C THR A 54 25.50 27.74 28.28
N LEU A 55 25.90 26.79 29.12
CA LEU A 55 25.75 25.35 28.85
C LEU A 55 24.25 24.96 28.75
N TYR A 56 23.44 25.47 29.64
CA TYR A 56 21.97 25.27 29.60
C TYR A 56 21.35 25.88 28.34
N LEU A 57 21.79 27.08 27.94
CA LEU A 57 21.30 27.74 26.73
C LEU A 57 21.68 26.95 25.48
N LEU A 58 22.92 26.47 25.39
CA LEU A 58 23.39 25.60 24.29
C LEU A 58 22.58 24.30 24.21
N PHE A 59 22.38 23.63 25.34
CA PHE A 59 21.57 22.42 25.39
C PHE A 59 20.12 22.68 24.97
N ARG A 60 19.58 23.81 25.36
CA ARG A 60 18.19 24.17 25.00
C ARG A 60 18.04 24.54 23.52
N VAL A 61 19.02 25.25 22.96
CA VAL A 61 19.05 25.60 21.53
C VAL A 61 19.20 24.32 20.68
N THR A 62 20.10 23.43 21.06
CA THR A 62 20.25 22.14 20.35
C THR A 62 19.02 21.26 20.49
N SER A 63 18.38 21.21 21.65
CA SER A 63 17.12 20.45 21.84
C SER A 63 15.95 21.04 21.05
N LEU A 64 15.89 22.35 20.89
CA LEU A 64 14.91 23.04 20.02
C LEU A 64 15.16 22.70 18.55
N LEU A 65 16.40 22.81 18.08
CA LEU A 65 16.76 22.50 16.69
C LEU A 65 16.51 21.03 16.34
N LEU A 66 16.82 20.09 17.23
CA LEU A 66 16.55 18.66 17.05
C LEU A 66 15.07 18.30 17.18
N GLY A 67 14.32 19.02 18.01
CA GLY A 67 12.87 18.82 18.21
C GLY A 67 12.01 19.33 17.04
N PHE A 68 12.42 20.40 16.36
CA PHE A 68 11.70 20.94 15.21
C PHE A 68 11.66 19.96 14.02
N GLY A 69 12.74 19.21 13.77
CA GLY A 69 12.83 18.24 12.67
C GLY A 69 11.80 17.11 12.78
N LYS A 70 11.57 16.57 13.97
CA LYS A 70 10.63 15.45 14.19
C LYS A 70 9.17 15.87 14.05
N SER A 71 8.80 17.02 14.61
CA SER A 71 7.40 17.51 14.55
C SER A 71 6.97 17.94 13.13
N PHE A 72 7.91 18.49 12.35
CA PHE A 72 7.64 18.92 10.97
C PHE A 72 7.44 17.71 10.06
N ARG A 73 8.24 16.65 10.24
CA ARG A 73 8.16 15.42 9.47
C ARG A 73 6.83 14.69 9.70
N ILE A 74 6.39 14.56 10.95
CA ILE A 74 5.12 13.89 11.31
C ILE A 74 3.90 14.66 10.78
N ARG A 75 3.93 16.00 10.82
CA ARG A 75 2.85 16.83 10.25
C ARG A 75 2.80 16.74 8.74
N SER A 76 3.95 16.74 8.08
CA SER A 76 4.06 16.58 6.62
C SER A 76 3.54 15.22 6.17
N GLU A 77 3.91 14.13 6.84
CA GLU A 77 3.44 12.77 6.53
C GLU A 77 1.92 12.62 6.69
N ARG A 78 1.34 13.19 7.75
CA ARG A 78 -0.13 13.17 7.94
C ARG A 78 -0.86 13.94 6.85
N THR A 79 -0.32 15.08 6.43
CA THR A 79 -0.92 15.89 5.36
C THR A 79 -0.80 15.20 4.01
N LEU A 80 0.33 14.55 3.72
CA LEU A 80 0.54 13.77 2.50
C LEU A 80 -0.40 12.56 2.45
N ARG A 81 -0.53 11.81 3.54
CA ARG A 81 -1.49 10.69 3.64
C ARG A 81 -2.91 11.15 3.41
N ARG A 82 -3.36 12.20 4.09
CA ARG A 82 -4.71 12.74 3.90
C ARG A 82 -4.98 13.13 2.45
N ARG A 83 -4.05 13.84 1.81
CA ARG A 83 -4.17 14.19 0.38
C ARG A 83 -4.15 12.96 -0.53
N GLY A 84 -3.42 11.92 -0.16
CA GLY A 84 -3.41 10.64 -0.84
C GLY A 84 -4.75 9.92 -0.73
N ASP A 85 -5.34 9.88 0.46
CA ASP A 85 -6.65 9.28 0.71
C ASP A 85 -7.78 10.05 -0.01
N GLU A 86 -7.69 11.38 -0.05
CA GLU A 86 -8.57 12.22 -0.86
C GLU A 86 -8.46 11.88 -2.36
N ALA A 87 -7.23 11.70 -2.87
CA ALA A 87 -7.01 11.29 -4.25
C ALA A 87 -7.58 9.89 -4.54
N VAL A 88 -7.43 8.92 -3.63
CA VAL A 88 -8.05 7.59 -3.74
C VAL A 88 -9.57 7.69 -3.83
N THR A 89 -10.20 8.52 -3.00
CA THR A 89 -11.64 8.75 -3.06
C THR A 89 -12.06 9.34 -4.40
N ASN A 90 -11.31 10.31 -4.92
CA ASN A 90 -11.59 10.91 -6.23
C ASN A 90 -11.44 9.91 -7.38
N VAL A 91 -10.46 8.99 -7.30
CA VAL A 91 -10.36 7.89 -8.29
C VAL A 91 -11.64 7.05 -8.30
N LEU A 92 -12.13 6.65 -7.11
CA LEU A 92 -13.33 5.83 -7.01
C LEU A 92 -14.56 6.54 -7.58
N LEU A 93 -14.71 7.84 -7.30
CA LEU A 93 -15.79 8.66 -7.86
C LEU A 93 -15.70 8.77 -9.38
N ALA A 94 -14.51 9.05 -9.92
CA ALA A 94 -14.29 9.14 -11.36
C ALA A 94 -14.49 7.79 -12.07
N LEU A 95 -14.08 6.67 -11.45
CA LEU A 95 -14.37 5.33 -11.97
C LEU A 95 -15.87 5.03 -12.00
N ALA A 96 -16.61 5.40 -10.95
CA ALA A 96 -18.07 5.23 -10.88
C ALA A 96 -18.78 6.08 -11.95
N ALA A 97 -18.27 7.30 -12.21
CA ALA A 97 -18.77 8.20 -13.27
C ALA A 97 -18.31 7.78 -14.68
N ARG A 98 -17.42 6.78 -14.82
CA ARG A 98 -16.75 6.37 -16.07
C ARG A 98 -15.91 7.50 -16.71
N GLU A 99 -15.41 8.42 -15.92
CA GLU A 99 -14.54 9.50 -16.35
C GLU A 99 -13.08 9.05 -16.36
N GLY A 100 -12.68 8.30 -17.39
CA GLY A 100 -11.39 7.63 -17.47
C GLY A 100 -10.18 8.57 -17.36
N ALA A 101 -10.25 9.75 -18.00
CA ALA A 101 -9.15 10.73 -17.94
C ALA A 101 -8.92 11.24 -16.52
N ASP A 102 -10.00 11.54 -15.80
CA ASP A 102 -9.96 12.02 -14.42
C ASP A 102 -9.52 10.92 -13.46
N ALA A 103 -10.06 9.72 -13.62
CA ALA A 103 -9.64 8.53 -12.87
C ALA A 103 -8.14 8.29 -12.98
N LYS A 104 -7.58 8.36 -14.21
CA LYS A 104 -6.15 8.18 -14.46
C LYS A 104 -5.30 9.29 -13.81
N ARG A 105 -5.74 10.54 -13.90
CA ARG A 105 -5.05 11.69 -13.29
C ARG A 105 -5.00 11.57 -11.75
N GLU A 106 -6.13 11.27 -11.12
CA GLU A 106 -6.22 11.12 -9.67
C GLU A 106 -5.49 9.84 -9.19
N ALA A 107 -5.51 8.73 -9.96
CA ALA A 107 -4.74 7.53 -9.65
C ALA A 107 -3.23 7.80 -9.67
N ALA A 108 -2.74 8.54 -10.66
CA ALA A 108 -1.35 8.96 -10.71
C ALA A 108 -0.97 9.87 -9.52
N LYS A 109 -1.88 10.73 -9.06
CA LYS A 109 -1.70 11.56 -7.86
C LYS A 109 -1.68 10.71 -6.59
N ALA A 110 -2.59 9.75 -6.44
CA ALA A 110 -2.61 8.82 -5.31
C ALA A 110 -1.31 8.02 -5.22
N ARG A 111 -0.81 7.48 -6.34
CA ARG A 111 0.47 6.75 -6.40
C ARG A 111 1.66 7.63 -6.01
N ARG A 112 1.71 8.90 -6.43
CA ARG A 112 2.78 9.83 -6.03
C ARG A 112 2.78 10.13 -4.54
N LEU A 113 1.60 10.19 -3.91
CA LEU A 113 1.46 10.57 -2.50
C LEU A 113 1.59 9.37 -1.55
N LEU A 114 1.06 8.20 -1.94
CA LEU A 114 0.99 6.99 -1.11
C LEU A 114 1.98 5.89 -1.54
N GLY A 115 2.67 6.10 -2.68
CA GLY A 115 3.54 5.10 -3.28
C GLY A 115 2.77 3.99 -4.02
N ASP A 116 3.51 3.00 -4.51
CA ASP A 116 2.97 1.83 -5.21
C ASP A 116 2.48 0.78 -4.19
N THR A 117 1.37 1.08 -3.53
CA THR A 117 0.67 0.13 -2.67
C THR A 117 -0.25 -0.77 -3.51
N PRO A 118 -0.70 -1.95 -2.99
CA PRO A 118 -1.69 -2.76 -3.70
C PRO A 118 -2.93 -1.99 -4.11
N GLN A 119 -3.40 -1.11 -3.24
CA GLN A 119 -4.58 -0.28 -3.48
C GLN A 119 -4.35 0.73 -4.61
N THR A 120 -3.24 1.46 -4.58
CA THR A 120 -2.96 2.49 -5.60
C THR A 120 -2.64 1.88 -6.96
N LEU A 121 -1.98 0.72 -7.01
CA LEU A 121 -1.75 -0.04 -8.23
C LEU A 121 -3.06 -0.58 -8.82
N LEU A 122 -3.94 -1.13 -7.99
CA LEU A 122 -5.24 -1.62 -8.44
C LEU A 122 -6.10 -0.50 -9.03
N LEU A 123 -6.15 0.63 -8.34
CA LEU A 123 -6.88 1.82 -8.84
C LEU A 123 -6.27 2.36 -10.14
N ALA A 124 -4.94 2.38 -10.26
CA ALA A 124 -4.27 2.80 -11.48
C ALA A 124 -4.58 1.86 -12.66
N ALA A 125 -4.63 0.55 -12.41
CA ALA A 125 -4.98 -0.43 -13.43
C ALA A 125 -6.42 -0.24 -13.92
N TYR A 126 -7.40 -0.11 -13.01
CA TYR A 126 -8.79 0.14 -13.39
C TYR A 126 -8.97 1.50 -14.07
N ALA A 127 -8.28 2.54 -13.58
CA ALA A 127 -8.32 3.86 -14.22
C ALA A 127 -7.76 3.83 -15.64
N GLY A 128 -6.67 3.10 -15.86
CA GLY A 128 -6.12 2.85 -17.19
C GLY A 128 -7.12 2.12 -18.10
N SER A 129 -7.76 1.07 -17.60
CA SER A 129 -8.77 0.29 -18.35
C SER A 129 -9.96 1.16 -18.75
N VAL A 130 -10.51 1.98 -17.83
CA VAL A 130 -11.65 2.88 -18.13
C VAL A 130 -11.24 4.00 -19.08
N ALA A 131 -9.98 4.46 -19.02
CA ALA A 131 -9.45 5.47 -19.92
C ALA A 131 -9.08 4.92 -21.32
N GLY A 132 -9.17 3.62 -21.57
CA GLY A 132 -8.74 2.97 -22.79
C GLY A 132 -7.19 2.90 -22.94
N ASP A 133 -6.45 3.20 -21.86
CA ASP A 133 -4.99 3.08 -21.81
C ASP A 133 -4.57 1.71 -21.31
N GLU A 134 -4.69 0.73 -22.20
CA GLU A 134 -4.39 -0.66 -21.87
C GLU A 134 -2.93 -0.88 -21.46
N ALA A 135 -1.98 -0.11 -22.01
CA ALA A 135 -0.58 -0.23 -21.65
C ALA A 135 -0.34 0.14 -20.18
N SER A 136 -0.89 1.27 -19.74
CA SER A 136 -0.83 1.69 -18.33
C SER A 136 -1.55 0.72 -17.39
N ALA A 137 -2.69 0.17 -17.82
CA ALA A 137 -3.43 -0.82 -17.05
C ALA A 137 -2.62 -2.11 -16.88
N THR A 138 -2.02 -2.61 -17.97
CA THR A 138 -1.17 -3.81 -17.97
C THR A 138 0.04 -3.63 -17.05
N ASP A 139 0.80 -2.53 -17.17
CA ASP A 139 1.95 -2.24 -16.29
C ASP A 139 1.55 -2.27 -14.80
N ALA A 140 0.41 -1.67 -14.46
CA ALA A 140 -0.07 -1.65 -13.09
C ALA A 140 -0.50 -3.04 -12.59
N PHE A 141 -1.18 -3.85 -13.43
CA PHE A 141 -1.53 -5.23 -13.10
C PHE A 141 -0.29 -6.13 -13.00
N GLU A 142 0.71 -5.95 -13.87
CA GLU A 142 1.98 -6.69 -13.79
C GLU A 142 2.71 -6.40 -12.48
N LYS A 143 2.86 -5.13 -12.10
CA LYS A 143 3.43 -4.75 -10.81
C LYS A 143 2.68 -5.35 -9.64
N LEU A 144 1.35 -5.41 -9.76
CA LEU A 144 0.50 -6.00 -8.73
C LEU A 144 0.70 -7.53 -8.65
N SER A 145 0.84 -8.21 -9.80
CA SER A 145 1.03 -9.67 -9.89
C SER A 145 2.33 -10.17 -9.27
N THR A 146 3.36 -9.31 -9.19
CA THR A 146 4.64 -9.65 -8.57
C THR A 146 4.63 -9.53 -7.04
N ARG A 147 3.60 -8.95 -6.46
CA ARG A 147 3.46 -8.74 -5.02
C ARG A 147 2.85 -9.95 -4.34
N LYS A 148 3.48 -10.46 -3.30
CA LYS A 148 2.97 -11.62 -2.52
C LYS A 148 1.61 -11.39 -1.90
N ASP A 149 1.32 -10.16 -1.47
CA ASP A 149 0.09 -9.75 -0.78
C ASP A 149 -1.10 -9.49 -1.70
N ALA A 150 -0.85 -9.36 -3.01
CA ALA A 150 -1.88 -8.93 -3.97
C ALA A 150 -1.75 -9.59 -5.36
N ALA A 151 -0.91 -10.62 -5.50
CA ALA A 151 -0.62 -11.27 -6.77
C ALA A 151 -1.90 -11.70 -7.52
N PHE A 152 -2.87 -12.25 -6.80
CA PHE A 152 -4.12 -12.72 -7.40
C PHE A 152 -4.94 -11.61 -8.06
N LEU A 153 -4.89 -10.37 -7.53
CA LEU A 153 -5.58 -9.21 -8.11
C LEU A 153 -4.95 -8.81 -9.45
N GLY A 154 -3.62 -8.78 -9.50
CA GLY A 154 -2.87 -8.52 -10.74
C GLY A 154 -3.14 -9.58 -11.80
N LEU A 155 -3.02 -10.86 -11.43
CA LEU A 155 -3.28 -11.98 -12.32
C LEU A 155 -4.72 -12.00 -12.83
N ARG A 156 -5.71 -11.67 -11.98
CA ARG A 156 -7.11 -11.55 -12.39
C ARG A 156 -7.32 -10.43 -13.43
N GLY A 157 -6.64 -9.29 -13.23
CA GLY A 157 -6.73 -8.17 -14.19
C GLY A 157 -6.10 -8.53 -15.53
N LEU A 158 -4.90 -9.12 -15.53
CA LEU A 158 -4.21 -9.59 -16.74
C LEU A 158 -5.00 -10.69 -17.46
N LEU A 159 -5.60 -11.61 -16.71
CA LEU A 159 -6.47 -12.65 -17.26
C LEU A 159 -7.67 -12.03 -17.97
N GLY A 160 -8.35 -11.07 -17.34
CA GLY A 160 -9.47 -10.36 -17.96
C GLY A 160 -9.08 -9.64 -19.26
N GLN A 161 -7.88 -9.04 -19.31
CA GLN A 161 -7.35 -8.43 -20.53
C GLN A 161 -7.05 -9.46 -21.63
N ALA A 162 -6.45 -10.61 -21.27
CA ALA A 162 -6.18 -11.69 -22.22
C ALA A 162 -7.48 -12.26 -22.81
N VAL A 163 -8.50 -12.47 -21.97
CA VAL A 163 -9.84 -12.91 -22.42
C VAL A 163 -10.50 -11.88 -23.36
N ALA A 164 -10.41 -10.59 -23.02
CA ALA A 164 -10.96 -9.52 -23.85
C ALA A 164 -10.28 -9.40 -25.23
N ARG A 165 -9.03 -9.80 -25.33
CA ARG A 165 -8.24 -9.85 -26.59
C ARG A 165 -8.36 -11.19 -27.31
N GLU A 166 -9.11 -12.14 -26.77
CA GLU A 166 -9.24 -13.51 -27.26
C GLU A 166 -7.90 -14.27 -27.32
N ASP A 167 -6.91 -13.85 -26.51
CA ASP A 167 -5.63 -14.56 -26.35
C ASP A 167 -5.81 -15.72 -25.36
N TRP A 168 -6.42 -16.80 -25.86
CA TRP A 168 -6.77 -17.97 -25.06
C TRP A 168 -5.55 -18.66 -24.47
N SER A 169 -4.43 -18.67 -25.20
CA SER A 169 -3.18 -19.26 -24.72
C SER A 169 -2.66 -18.52 -23.47
N ARG A 170 -2.60 -17.21 -23.56
CA ARG A 170 -2.17 -16.34 -22.46
C ARG A 170 -3.17 -16.39 -21.30
N ALA A 171 -4.46 -16.39 -21.59
CA ALA A 171 -5.51 -16.49 -20.59
C ALA A 171 -5.38 -17.79 -19.77
N ASN A 172 -5.18 -18.92 -20.44
CA ASN A 172 -4.99 -20.22 -19.77
C ASN A 172 -3.74 -20.22 -18.85
N GLU A 173 -2.65 -19.66 -19.31
CA GLU A 173 -1.43 -19.55 -18.51
C GLU A 173 -1.64 -18.70 -17.26
N LEU A 174 -2.27 -17.52 -17.42
CA LEU A 174 -2.59 -16.62 -16.31
C LEU A 174 -3.58 -17.23 -15.32
N ALA A 175 -4.57 -17.97 -15.79
CA ALA A 175 -5.50 -18.70 -14.94
C ALA A 175 -4.81 -19.76 -14.07
N LYS A 176 -3.86 -20.53 -14.65
CA LYS A 176 -3.03 -21.48 -13.91
C LYS A 176 -2.13 -20.80 -12.88
N GLN A 177 -1.56 -19.64 -13.22
CA GLN A 177 -0.78 -18.84 -12.27
C GLN A 177 -1.64 -18.29 -11.13
N ALA A 178 -2.84 -17.80 -11.45
CA ALA A 178 -3.79 -17.29 -10.45
C ALA A 178 -4.22 -18.38 -9.47
N GLU A 179 -4.43 -19.60 -9.95
CA GLU A 179 -4.77 -20.76 -9.10
C GLU A 179 -3.63 -21.15 -8.16
N ARG A 180 -2.37 -21.08 -8.63
CA ARG A 180 -1.21 -21.29 -7.75
C ARG A 180 -1.08 -20.20 -6.68
N ALA A 181 -1.39 -18.96 -7.02
CA ALA A 181 -1.35 -17.82 -6.10
C ALA A 181 -2.49 -17.85 -5.07
N HIS A 182 -3.65 -18.40 -5.44
CA HIS A 182 -4.83 -18.49 -4.58
C HIS A 182 -5.62 -19.77 -4.82
N PRO A 183 -5.16 -20.91 -4.31
CA PRO A 183 -5.77 -22.21 -4.55
C PRO A 183 -7.23 -22.27 -4.08
N GLY A 184 -8.09 -22.86 -4.89
CA GLY A 184 -9.49 -23.13 -4.55
C GLY A 184 -10.42 -21.92 -4.63
N ALA A 185 -9.99 -20.79 -5.14
CA ALA A 185 -10.88 -19.66 -5.36
C ALA A 185 -11.97 -19.98 -6.41
N SER A 186 -13.22 -19.80 -6.02
CA SER A 186 -14.39 -20.17 -6.87
C SER A 186 -14.39 -19.44 -8.21
N TRP A 187 -13.97 -18.18 -8.24
CA TRP A 187 -13.92 -17.39 -9.47
C TRP A 187 -12.88 -17.92 -10.48
N ILE A 188 -11.73 -18.46 -9.98
CA ILE A 188 -10.69 -19.04 -10.86
C ILE A 188 -11.23 -20.32 -11.50
N ARG A 189 -11.92 -21.15 -10.72
CA ARG A 189 -12.53 -22.37 -11.21
C ARG A 189 -13.57 -22.07 -12.31
N ALA A 190 -14.45 -21.08 -12.05
CA ALA A 190 -15.43 -20.64 -13.03
C ALA A 190 -14.77 -20.11 -14.32
N GLU A 191 -13.73 -19.30 -14.20
CA GLU A 191 -13.02 -18.75 -15.35
C GLU A 191 -12.28 -19.83 -16.15
N ARG A 192 -11.62 -20.78 -15.48
CA ARG A 192 -10.98 -21.92 -16.15
C ARG A 192 -12.00 -22.80 -16.87
N THR A 193 -13.18 -23.01 -16.27
CA THR A 193 -14.28 -23.73 -16.96
C THR A 193 -14.71 -22.98 -18.21
N ASN A 194 -14.88 -21.66 -18.14
CA ASN A 194 -15.24 -20.83 -19.30
C ASN A 194 -14.14 -20.87 -20.38
N LEU A 195 -12.88 -20.80 -20.01
CA LEU A 195 -11.77 -20.90 -20.94
C LEU A 195 -11.73 -22.27 -21.62
N ALA A 196 -11.87 -23.34 -20.86
CA ALA A 196 -11.87 -24.70 -21.36
C ALA A 196 -13.03 -24.90 -22.38
N MET A 197 -14.23 -24.37 -22.09
CA MET A 197 -15.35 -24.37 -23.05
C MET A 197 -15.05 -23.62 -24.35
N ARG A 198 -14.41 -22.42 -24.23
CA ARG A 198 -14.06 -21.59 -25.40
C ARG A 198 -12.96 -22.19 -26.26
N THR A 199 -12.04 -22.93 -25.64
CA THR A 199 -10.94 -23.62 -26.35
C THR A 199 -11.32 -25.01 -26.82
N GLY A 200 -12.53 -25.50 -26.51
CA GLY A 200 -12.95 -26.85 -26.83
C GLY A 200 -12.33 -27.96 -25.98
N ASP A 201 -11.69 -27.60 -24.86
CA ASP A 201 -11.17 -28.59 -23.92
C ASP A 201 -12.26 -29.07 -22.95
N TRP A 202 -13.18 -29.89 -23.53
CA TRP A 202 -14.33 -30.39 -22.80
C TRP A 202 -13.94 -31.28 -21.61
N GLN A 203 -12.78 -31.95 -21.68
CA GLN A 203 -12.29 -32.78 -20.57
C GLN A 203 -11.95 -31.95 -19.36
N GLU A 204 -11.20 -30.85 -19.55
CA GLU A 204 -10.91 -29.91 -18.48
C GLU A 204 -12.18 -29.23 -17.95
N ALA A 205 -13.09 -28.79 -18.84
CA ALA A 205 -14.35 -28.17 -18.45
C ALA A 205 -15.19 -29.09 -17.54
N LEU A 206 -15.35 -30.35 -17.92
CA LEU A 206 -16.06 -31.35 -17.12
C LEU A 206 -15.38 -31.65 -15.78
N LEU A 207 -14.05 -31.72 -15.76
CA LEU A 207 -13.30 -31.95 -14.53
C LEU A 207 -13.52 -30.81 -13.52
N LEU A 208 -13.47 -29.56 -14.00
CA LEU A 208 -13.62 -28.37 -13.19
C LEU A 208 -15.07 -28.14 -12.70
N SER A 209 -16.08 -28.60 -13.48
CA SER A 209 -17.49 -28.45 -13.15
C SER A 209 -18.07 -29.58 -12.28
N ARG A 210 -17.26 -30.56 -11.87
CA ARG A 210 -17.69 -31.80 -11.23
C ARG A 210 -18.66 -31.64 -10.05
N ASP A 211 -18.55 -30.52 -9.33
CA ASP A 211 -19.34 -30.22 -8.14
C ASP A 211 -20.36 -29.07 -8.36
N GLY A 212 -20.63 -28.69 -9.62
CA GLY A 212 -21.46 -27.53 -9.95
C GLY A 212 -22.67 -27.83 -10.84
N ALA A 213 -23.69 -26.95 -10.78
CA ALA A 213 -24.94 -27.03 -11.55
C ALA A 213 -24.77 -27.11 -13.09
N PRO A 214 -23.69 -26.57 -13.73
CA PRO A 214 -23.58 -26.65 -15.18
C PRO A 214 -23.03 -27.99 -15.71
N HIS A 215 -22.72 -28.96 -14.86
CA HIS A 215 -22.04 -30.19 -15.31
C HIS A 215 -22.88 -30.97 -16.35
N ALA A 216 -24.19 -31.06 -16.18
CA ALA A 216 -25.04 -31.80 -17.12
C ALA A 216 -25.07 -31.14 -18.50
N ALA A 217 -25.20 -29.80 -18.54
CA ALA A 217 -25.15 -29.04 -19.80
C ALA A 217 -23.79 -29.14 -20.50
N LEU A 218 -22.70 -29.12 -19.71
CA LEU A 218 -21.36 -29.30 -20.24
C LEU A 218 -21.13 -30.73 -20.77
N ALA A 219 -21.65 -31.74 -20.09
CA ALA A 219 -21.55 -33.12 -20.54
C ALA A 219 -22.35 -33.35 -21.85
N ALA A 220 -23.48 -32.69 -22.01
CA ALA A 220 -24.23 -32.71 -23.26
C ALA A 220 -23.48 -32.02 -24.41
N ALA A 221 -22.93 -30.81 -24.16
CA ALA A 221 -22.14 -30.10 -25.16
C ALA A 221 -20.84 -30.86 -25.52
N ALA A 222 -20.21 -31.50 -24.52
CA ALA A 222 -19.04 -32.36 -24.76
C ALA A 222 -19.38 -33.60 -25.58
N ALA A 223 -20.58 -34.16 -25.39
CA ALA A 223 -21.06 -35.29 -26.20
C ALA A 223 -21.26 -34.91 -27.67
N ASP A 224 -21.81 -33.71 -27.93
CA ASP A 224 -22.03 -33.20 -29.29
C ASP A 224 -20.68 -32.90 -30.01
N ALA A 225 -19.64 -32.53 -29.27
CA ALA A 225 -18.32 -32.22 -29.83
C ALA A 225 -17.41 -33.46 -29.94
N GLU A 226 -17.78 -34.59 -29.34
CA GLU A 226 -16.92 -35.80 -29.30
C GLU A 226 -17.06 -36.58 -30.61
N THR A 227 -15.94 -36.97 -31.19
CA THR A 227 -15.87 -37.70 -32.44
C THR A 227 -16.00 -39.22 -32.25
N ASP A 228 -15.70 -39.74 -31.06
CA ASP A 228 -15.85 -41.15 -30.71
C ASP A 228 -17.29 -41.45 -30.25
N PRO A 229 -18.06 -42.23 -31.01
CA PRO A 229 -19.46 -42.51 -30.67
C PRO A 229 -19.63 -43.17 -29.30
N GLY A 230 -18.68 -43.97 -28.89
CA GLY A 230 -18.74 -44.65 -27.59
C GLY A 230 -18.51 -43.71 -26.40
N LYS A 231 -17.69 -42.68 -26.58
CA LYS A 231 -17.50 -41.65 -25.58
C LYS A 231 -18.65 -40.65 -25.59
N ALA A 232 -19.11 -40.22 -26.76
CA ALA A 232 -20.26 -39.35 -26.92
C ALA A 232 -21.49 -39.90 -26.20
N HIS A 233 -21.81 -41.17 -26.44
CA HIS A 233 -22.95 -41.85 -25.79
C HIS A 233 -22.80 -41.88 -24.24
N ARG A 234 -21.59 -42.12 -23.71
CA ARG A 234 -21.39 -42.11 -22.27
C ARG A 234 -21.60 -40.73 -21.66
N LEU A 235 -21.12 -39.68 -22.33
CA LEU A 235 -21.28 -38.30 -21.90
C LEU A 235 -22.74 -37.87 -21.94
N ALA A 236 -23.45 -38.18 -23.03
CA ALA A 236 -24.88 -37.91 -23.18
C ALA A 236 -25.72 -38.62 -22.10
N LYS A 237 -25.39 -39.89 -21.79
CA LYS A 237 -26.06 -40.66 -20.73
C LYS A 237 -25.79 -40.07 -19.34
N ASP A 238 -24.57 -39.60 -19.04
CA ASP A 238 -24.26 -38.93 -17.77
C ASP A 238 -25.01 -37.58 -17.66
N ALA A 239 -25.06 -36.79 -18.74
CA ALA A 239 -25.84 -35.55 -18.81
C ALA A 239 -27.32 -35.80 -18.50
N PHE A 240 -27.94 -36.73 -19.21
CA PHE A 240 -29.35 -37.09 -19.04
C PHE A 240 -29.68 -37.63 -17.64
N LYS A 241 -28.77 -38.43 -17.08
CA LYS A 241 -28.93 -38.95 -15.70
C LYS A 241 -28.97 -37.83 -14.66
N ARG A 242 -28.21 -36.76 -14.90
CA ARG A 242 -28.10 -35.62 -13.98
C ARG A 242 -29.21 -34.60 -14.17
N ASP A 243 -29.61 -34.38 -15.41
CA ASP A 243 -30.69 -33.49 -15.76
C ASP A 243 -31.54 -34.07 -16.94
N PRO A 244 -32.61 -34.77 -16.62
CA PRO A 244 -33.51 -35.36 -17.65
C PRO A 244 -34.24 -34.33 -18.52
N SER A 245 -34.21 -33.04 -18.14
CA SER A 245 -34.89 -31.98 -18.93
C SER A 245 -34.04 -31.51 -20.14
N LEU A 246 -32.78 -31.93 -20.22
CA LEU A 246 -31.89 -31.62 -21.34
C LEU A 246 -32.23 -32.48 -22.55
N THR A 247 -33.04 -31.92 -23.46
CA THR A 247 -33.46 -32.60 -24.71
C THR A 247 -32.28 -32.97 -25.61
N ALA A 248 -31.17 -32.19 -25.59
CA ALA A 248 -29.96 -32.50 -26.35
C ALA A 248 -29.24 -33.77 -25.88
N ALA A 249 -29.46 -34.22 -24.65
CA ALA A 249 -28.85 -35.45 -24.12
C ALA A 249 -29.74 -36.71 -24.35
N ALA A 250 -30.93 -36.53 -24.88
CA ALA A 250 -31.91 -37.62 -25.09
C ALA A 250 -31.83 -38.25 -26.49
N LEU A 251 -31.08 -37.62 -27.40
CA LEU A 251 -30.85 -38.11 -28.77
C LEU A 251 -29.52 -38.82 -28.89
#